data_68bd02fad87ee729e80d9045e49cd2b9
#
_entry.id   68bd02fad87ee729e80d9045e49cd2b9
#
_cell.length_a   1.000
_cell.length_b   1.000
_cell.length_c   1.000
_cell.angle_alpha   90.00
_cell.angle_beta   90.00
_cell.angle_gamma   90.00
#
_symmetry.space_group_name_H-M   'P 1'
#
loop_
_entity.id
_entity.type
_entity.pdbx_description
1 polymer ?
#
loop_
_entity_poly.entity_id
_entity_poly.type
_entity_poly.pdbx_seq_one_letter_code
_entity_poly.pdbx_strand_id
1 'polypeptide(L)'
;MQSEIDTSKPHVYAVNHASALDIPVLYVYLPFQFRIAFKKELLAYPVVGWHLKRSGQVCIDQQNPSHSISSIRAALKGLKAGLPLVIFPEGGRTNDGHIKPFLAGAFFLAIKAQVDIVPVALAGTYELLPMDTYHIKSRPLEMRVGDPISTAGLTLRDMEAVSGKVHKAVEDLYYAPGLASA
;
A
#
# COMPACT_ATOMS: atom_id res chain seq x y z
N MET A 1 -2.95 -19.95 -3.03
CA MET A 1 -2.89 -20.09 -1.55
C MET A 1 -2.82 -18.70 -0.97
N GLN A 2 -3.77 -18.30 -0.12
CA GLN A 2 -3.63 -17.07 0.66
C GLN A 2 -2.66 -17.39 1.79
N SER A 3 -1.53 -16.69 1.84
CA SER A 3 -0.62 -16.80 2.98
C SER A 3 -1.28 -16.19 4.22
N GLU A 4 -1.16 -16.86 5.36
CA GLU A 4 -1.59 -16.25 6.63
C GLU A 4 -0.75 -15.00 6.90
N ILE A 5 -1.41 -13.95 7.38
CA ILE A 5 -0.72 -12.70 7.71
C ILE A 5 0.06 -12.92 9.00
N ASP A 6 1.39 -12.95 8.91
CA ASP A 6 2.25 -12.97 10.12
C ASP A 6 2.18 -11.60 10.81
N THR A 7 1.52 -11.57 11.96
CA THR A 7 1.41 -10.37 12.81
C THR A 7 2.50 -10.26 13.86
N SER A 8 3.41 -11.23 13.93
CA SER A 8 4.50 -11.24 14.93
C SER A 8 5.61 -10.24 14.64
N LYS A 9 5.71 -9.79 13.39
CA LYS A 9 6.72 -8.85 12.90
C LYS A 9 6.08 -7.69 12.13
N PRO A 10 6.68 -6.50 12.16
CA PRO A 10 6.24 -5.41 11.33
C PRO A 10 6.61 -5.69 9.87
N HIS A 11 5.68 -5.39 8.97
CA HIS A 11 5.89 -5.51 7.53
C HIS A 11 5.52 -4.20 6.83
N VAL A 12 6.02 -4.04 5.60
CA VAL A 12 5.49 -3.07 4.66
C VAL A 12 4.57 -3.81 3.70
N TYR A 13 3.28 -3.51 3.74
CA TYR A 13 2.28 -4.09 2.85
C TYR A 13 2.19 -3.25 1.58
N ALA A 14 2.55 -3.82 0.45
CA ALA A 14 2.47 -3.19 -0.86
C ALA A 14 1.16 -3.60 -1.55
N VAL A 15 0.26 -2.66 -1.74
CA VAL A 15 -1.12 -2.90 -2.20
C VAL A 15 -1.36 -2.17 -3.51
N ASN A 16 -2.06 -2.78 -4.48
CA ASN A 16 -2.55 -2.08 -5.66
C ASN A 16 -3.59 -1.01 -5.28
N HIS A 17 -3.76 0.01 -6.12
CA HIS A 17 -4.64 1.14 -5.82
C HIS A 17 -5.62 1.42 -6.97
N ALA A 18 -6.83 0.92 -6.82
CA ALA A 18 -7.85 0.99 -7.87
C ALA A 18 -9.07 1.86 -7.49
N SER A 19 -9.33 2.03 -6.19
CA SER A 19 -10.55 2.70 -5.73
C SER A 19 -10.32 3.57 -4.48
N ALA A 20 -11.20 4.52 -4.24
CA ALA A 20 -11.27 5.22 -2.96
C ALA A 20 -11.64 4.27 -1.79
N LEU A 21 -12.21 3.12 -2.11
CA LEU A 21 -12.63 2.11 -1.13
C LEU A 21 -11.51 1.15 -0.72
N ASP A 22 -10.32 1.20 -1.35
CA ASP A 22 -9.20 0.33 -0.98
C ASP A 22 -8.82 0.51 0.49
N ILE A 23 -8.77 1.75 0.98
CA ILE A 23 -8.43 2.05 2.38
C ILE A 23 -9.48 1.53 3.35
N PRO A 24 -10.80 1.81 3.20
CA PRO A 24 -11.85 1.17 3.99
C PRO A 24 -11.78 -0.37 3.99
N VAL A 25 -11.54 -0.98 2.82
CA VAL A 25 -11.41 -2.44 2.69
C VAL A 25 -10.24 -2.96 3.52
N LEU A 26 -9.08 -2.31 3.47
CA LEU A 26 -7.93 -2.67 4.29
C LEU A 26 -8.23 -2.59 5.80
N TYR A 27 -8.96 -1.57 6.26
CA TYR A 27 -9.36 -1.45 7.67
C TYR A 27 -10.31 -2.58 8.11
N VAL A 28 -11.08 -3.16 7.20
CA VAL A 28 -11.98 -4.29 7.49
C VAL A 28 -11.22 -5.62 7.52
N TYR A 29 -10.30 -5.81 6.59
CA TYR A 29 -9.65 -7.11 6.38
C TYR A 29 -8.33 -7.30 7.12
N LEU A 30 -7.58 -6.23 7.41
CA LEU A 30 -6.33 -6.35 8.17
C LEU A 30 -6.63 -6.37 9.68
N PRO A 31 -6.24 -7.45 10.41
CA PRO A 31 -6.62 -7.65 11.81
C PRO A 31 -5.71 -6.91 12.80
N PHE A 32 -4.97 -5.88 12.36
CA PHE A 32 -4.00 -5.15 13.18
C PHE A 32 -4.00 -3.66 12.86
N GLN A 33 -3.44 -2.86 13.77
CA GLN A 33 -3.18 -1.45 13.51
C GLN A 33 -2.04 -1.28 12.51
N PHE A 34 -2.22 -0.36 11.57
CA PHE A 34 -1.20 -0.01 10.58
C PHE A 34 -1.18 1.49 10.30
N ARG A 35 -0.14 1.96 9.66
CA ARG A 35 -0.06 3.30 9.08
C ARG A 35 -0.16 3.21 7.57
N ILE A 36 -0.62 4.29 6.94
CA ILE A 36 -0.72 4.40 5.48
C ILE A 36 0.19 5.53 5.03
N ALA A 37 0.99 5.28 4.00
CA ALA A 37 1.69 6.34 3.29
C ALA A 37 0.71 7.05 2.33
N PHE A 38 0.60 8.36 2.44
CA PHE A 38 -0.33 9.17 1.66
C PHE A 38 0.36 10.39 1.04
N LYS A 39 -0.21 10.88 -0.06
CA LYS A 39 0.28 12.07 -0.76
C LYS A 39 -0.08 13.34 0.01
N LYS A 40 0.84 14.29 0.07
CA LYS A 40 0.68 15.60 0.76
C LYS A 40 -0.56 16.37 0.28
N GLU A 41 -0.92 16.23 -1.00
CA GLU A 41 -2.06 16.91 -1.60
C GLU A 41 -3.39 16.58 -0.91
N LEU A 42 -3.50 15.39 -0.28
CA LEU A 42 -4.69 15.01 0.48
C LEU A 42 -4.92 15.86 1.73
N LEU A 43 -3.89 16.57 2.20
CA LEU A 43 -4.02 17.51 3.33
C LEU A 43 -4.84 18.77 2.98
N ALA A 44 -5.06 19.04 1.69
CA ALA A 44 -5.88 20.15 1.24
C ALA A 44 -7.40 19.91 1.44
N TYR A 45 -7.81 18.65 1.57
CA TYR A 45 -9.22 18.32 1.81
C TYR A 45 -9.56 18.50 3.29
N PRO A 46 -10.56 19.36 3.66
CA PRO A 46 -10.77 19.78 5.06
C PRO A 46 -10.92 18.64 6.05
N VAL A 47 -11.82 17.70 5.81
CA VAL A 47 -12.10 16.57 6.71
C VAL A 47 -10.98 15.53 6.66
N VAL A 48 -10.59 15.11 5.44
CA VAL A 48 -9.54 14.11 5.22
C VAL A 48 -8.20 14.61 5.73
N GLY A 49 -7.81 15.83 5.39
CA GLY A 49 -6.56 16.43 5.83
C GLY A 49 -6.48 16.61 7.34
N TRP A 50 -7.58 16.99 8.00
CA TRP A 50 -7.65 17.05 9.46
C TRP A 50 -7.43 15.67 10.10
N HIS A 51 -8.10 14.64 9.59
CA HIS A 51 -7.93 13.26 10.06
C HIS A 51 -6.48 12.78 9.86
N LEU A 52 -5.93 12.93 8.64
CA LEU A 52 -4.58 12.48 8.30
C LEU A 52 -3.50 13.12 9.17
N LYS A 53 -3.64 14.43 9.50
CA LYS A 53 -2.71 15.13 10.40
C LYS A 53 -2.71 14.56 11.83
N ARG A 54 -3.85 14.04 12.29
CA ARG A 54 -4.03 13.56 13.68
C ARG A 54 -3.82 12.06 13.84
N SER A 55 -4.06 11.29 12.79
CA SER A 55 -3.99 9.82 12.84
C SER A 55 -2.58 9.25 12.78
N GLY A 56 -1.53 10.11 12.67
CA GLY A 56 -0.14 9.67 12.62
C GLY A 56 0.23 8.92 11.34
N GLN A 57 -0.52 9.13 10.25
CA GLN A 57 -0.23 8.57 8.94
C GLN A 57 1.04 9.18 8.34
N VAL A 58 1.65 8.51 7.36
CA VAL A 58 2.93 8.89 6.78
C VAL A 58 2.71 9.79 5.57
N CYS A 59 2.95 11.09 5.74
CA CYS A 59 2.84 12.06 4.66
C CYS A 59 4.08 12.00 3.75
N ILE A 60 3.87 11.82 2.46
CA ILE A 60 4.91 11.83 1.41
C ILE A 60 4.66 13.01 0.46
N ASP A 61 5.65 13.89 0.39
CA ASP A 61 5.71 14.96 -0.60
C ASP A 61 6.58 14.50 -1.77
N GLN A 62 5.95 14.13 -2.88
CA GLN A 62 6.67 13.61 -4.06
C GLN A 62 7.39 14.72 -4.82
N GLN A 63 6.95 15.98 -4.70
CA GLN A 63 7.55 17.13 -5.37
C GLN A 63 8.75 17.68 -4.58
N ASN A 64 8.67 17.61 -3.25
CA ASN A 64 9.75 18.06 -2.38
C ASN A 64 10.02 17.02 -1.28
N PRO A 65 10.90 16.03 -1.55
CA PRO A 65 11.21 14.97 -0.59
C PRO A 65 11.74 15.47 0.77
N SER A 66 12.35 16.66 0.81
CA SER A 66 12.83 17.23 2.06
C SER A 66 11.70 17.53 3.07
N HIS A 67 10.50 17.84 2.59
CA HIS A 67 9.31 18.02 3.42
C HIS A 67 8.80 16.73 4.05
N SER A 68 9.22 15.58 3.53
CA SER A 68 8.82 14.26 4.04
C SER A 68 9.74 13.74 5.14
N ILE A 69 10.86 14.40 5.45
CA ILE A 69 11.90 13.87 6.34
C ILE A 69 11.35 13.51 7.72
N SER A 70 10.51 14.37 8.31
CA SER A 70 9.92 14.13 9.63
C SER A 70 8.97 12.93 9.61
N SER A 71 8.12 12.83 8.58
CA SER A 71 7.20 11.69 8.38
C SER A 71 7.95 10.39 8.13
N ILE A 72 9.02 10.43 7.33
CA ILE A 72 9.90 9.28 7.07
C ILE A 72 10.56 8.80 8.37
N ARG A 73 11.10 9.71 9.19
CA ARG A 73 11.68 9.35 10.49
C ARG A 73 10.66 8.73 11.43
N ALA A 74 9.44 9.29 11.48
CA ALA A 74 8.35 8.75 12.29
C ALA A 74 7.94 7.36 11.80
N ALA A 75 7.84 7.15 10.48
CA ALA A 75 7.54 5.86 9.89
C ALA A 75 8.61 4.80 10.20
N LEU A 76 9.89 5.14 10.06
CA LEU A 76 11.00 4.25 10.41
C LEU A 76 10.98 3.88 11.91
N LYS A 77 10.71 4.85 12.78
CA LYS A 77 10.55 4.59 14.22
C LYS A 77 9.36 3.67 14.48
N GLY A 78 8.24 3.89 13.80
CA GLY A 78 7.03 3.05 13.90
C GLY A 78 7.30 1.61 13.47
N LEU A 79 7.91 1.41 12.31
CA LEU A 79 8.29 0.07 11.81
C LEU A 79 9.20 -0.66 12.79
N LYS A 80 10.22 0.02 13.33
CA LYS A 80 11.10 -0.56 14.35
C LYS A 80 10.40 -0.89 15.68
N ALA A 81 9.31 -0.19 15.99
CA ALA A 81 8.47 -0.44 17.16
C ALA A 81 7.35 -1.47 16.91
N GLY A 82 7.35 -2.15 15.77
CA GLY A 82 6.36 -3.17 15.45
C GLY A 82 5.09 -2.68 14.75
N LEU A 83 5.02 -1.40 14.32
CA LEU A 83 3.85 -0.85 13.66
C LEU A 83 3.95 -1.01 12.13
N PRO A 84 3.11 -1.85 11.50
CA PRO A 84 3.12 -2.07 10.05
C PRO A 84 2.79 -0.81 9.25
N LEU A 85 3.28 -0.78 8.00
CA LEU A 85 3.04 0.30 7.05
C LEU A 85 2.39 -0.25 5.78
N VAL A 86 1.29 0.36 5.35
CA VAL A 86 0.67 0.12 4.04
C VAL A 86 1.15 1.19 3.07
N ILE A 87 1.56 0.77 1.89
CA ILE A 87 1.92 1.64 0.77
C ILE A 87 1.13 1.27 -0.49
N PHE A 88 0.82 2.27 -1.29
CA PHE A 88 0.30 2.11 -2.65
C PHE A 88 1.41 2.51 -3.63
N PRO A 89 2.23 1.55 -4.08
CA PRO A 89 3.46 1.86 -4.82
C PRO A 89 3.21 2.42 -6.23
N GLU A 90 1.99 2.32 -6.75
CA GLU A 90 1.55 2.96 -7.99
C GLU A 90 1.56 4.50 -7.90
N GLY A 91 1.58 5.05 -6.68
CA GLY A 91 1.58 6.49 -6.46
C GLY A 91 0.26 7.19 -6.79
N GLY A 92 -0.80 6.47 -7.04
CA GLY A 92 -2.16 6.99 -7.28
C GLY A 92 -3.06 5.92 -7.89
N ARG A 93 -4.38 6.10 -7.78
CA ARG A 93 -5.38 5.17 -8.32
C ARG A 93 -5.24 4.96 -9.83
N THR A 94 -5.62 3.77 -10.30
CA THR A 94 -5.74 3.49 -11.72
C THR A 94 -7.04 4.06 -12.30
N ASN A 95 -7.04 4.38 -13.60
CA ASN A 95 -8.21 4.88 -14.32
C ASN A 95 -8.96 3.76 -15.07
N ASP A 96 -8.32 2.63 -15.30
CA ASP A 96 -8.78 1.55 -16.17
C ASP A 96 -8.88 0.18 -15.46
N GLY A 97 -8.59 0.13 -14.15
CA GLY A 97 -8.60 -1.09 -13.35
C GLY A 97 -7.35 -1.96 -13.48
N HIS A 98 -6.39 -1.57 -14.34
CA HIS A 98 -5.12 -2.28 -14.44
C HIS A 98 -4.09 -1.76 -13.45
N ILE A 99 -3.22 -2.66 -12.96
CA ILE A 99 -2.13 -2.29 -12.08
C ILE A 99 -1.10 -1.45 -12.85
N LYS A 100 -0.77 -0.28 -12.32
CA LYS A 100 0.26 0.59 -12.89
C LYS A 100 1.66 0.17 -12.45
N PRO A 101 2.71 0.57 -13.20
CA PRO A 101 4.08 0.36 -12.76
C PRO A 101 4.32 0.92 -11.35
N PHE A 102 5.09 0.21 -10.56
CA PHE A 102 5.42 0.61 -9.20
C PHE A 102 6.59 1.58 -9.16
N LEU A 103 6.47 2.60 -8.32
CA LEU A 103 7.53 3.56 -8.08
C LEU A 103 8.59 2.94 -7.15
N ALA A 104 9.82 2.82 -7.61
CA ALA A 104 10.91 2.23 -6.83
C ALA A 104 11.10 2.91 -5.46
N GLY A 105 10.94 4.24 -5.41
CA GLY A 105 11.01 5.03 -4.17
C GLY A 105 9.98 4.64 -3.10
N ALA A 106 8.89 3.95 -3.46
CA ALA A 106 7.91 3.47 -2.51
C ALA A 106 8.50 2.47 -1.51
N PHE A 107 9.54 1.75 -1.91
CA PHE A 107 10.18 0.71 -1.10
C PHE A 107 11.33 1.20 -0.21
N PHE A 108 11.64 2.49 -0.27
CA PHE A 108 12.67 3.13 0.55
C PHE A 108 12.55 2.79 2.03
N LEU A 109 11.34 2.88 2.60
CA LEU A 109 11.11 2.65 4.03
C LEU A 109 11.34 1.19 4.42
N ALA A 110 10.91 0.24 3.60
CA ALA A 110 11.10 -1.19 3.84
C ALA A 110 12.59 -1.55 3.86
N ILE A 111 13.32 -1.13 2.82
CA ILE A 111 14.77 -1.39 2.71
C ILE A 111 15.54 -0.69 3.84
N LYS A 112 15.22 0.56 4.14
CA LYS A 112 15.90 1.32 5.20
C LYS A 112 15.65 0.77 6.60
N ALA A 113 14.45 0.21 6.84
CA ALA A 113 14.09 -0.44 8.10
C ALA A 113 14.51 -1.91 8.14
N GLN A 114 14.94 -2.51 7.02
CA GLN A 114 15.22 -3.95 6.87
C GLN A 114 14.03 -4.82 7.29
N VAL A 115 12.82 -4.41 6.89
CA VAL A 115 11.58 -5.15 7.13
C VAL A 115 11.05 -5.73 5.84
N ASP A 116 10.48 -6.92 5.89
CA ASP A 116 9.97 -7.62 4.73
C ASP A 116 8.78 -6.88 4.10
N ILE A 117 8.62 -7.06 2.79
CA ILE A 117 7.50 -6.50 2.03
C ILE A 117 6.52 -7.62 1.75
N VAL A 118 5.26 -7.42 2.14
CA VAL A 118 4.17 -8.35 1.85
C VAL A 118 3.36 -7.79 0.67
N PRO A 119 3.36 -8.49 -0.49
CA PRO A 119 2.51 -8.11 -1.61
C PRO A 119 1.06 -8.44 -1.30
N VAL A 120 0.17 -7.49 -1.56
CA VAL A 120 -1.28 -7.64 -1.35
C VAL A 120 -2.02 -7.16 -2.59
N ALA A 121 -3.00 -7.93 -3.04
CA ALA A 121 -3.92 -7.53 -4.09
C ALA A 121 -5.33 -7.36 -3.54
N LEU A 122 -5.96 -6.23 -3.90
CA LEU A 122 -7.38 -5.97 -3.71
C LEU A 122 -8.06 -6.09 -5.07
N ALA A 123 -8.90 -7.11 -5.24
CA ALA A 123 -9.68 -7.35 -6.45
C ALA A 123 -11.15 -6.99 -6.21
N GLY A 124 -11.80 -6.42 -7.24
CA GLY A 124 -13.21 -6.02 -7.21
C GLY A 124 -13.46 -4.59 -6.74
N THR A 125 -12.48 -3.88 -6.18
CA THR A 125 -12.67 -2.50 -5.67
C THR A 125 -12.83 -1.49 -6.80
N TYR A 126 -12.19 -1.71 -7.95
CA TYR A 126 -12.37 -0.87 -9.14
C TYR A 126 -13.80 -0.97 -9.66
N GLU A 127 -14.32 -2.18 -9.84
CA GLU A 127 -15.67 -2.43 -10.34
C GLU A 127 -16.74 -1.96 -9.35
N LEU A 128 -16.43 -2.01 -8.05
CA LEU A 128 -17.31 -1.52 -6.98
C LEU A 128 -17.46 -0.01 -7.03
N LEU A 129 -16.36 0.74 -7.16
CA LEU A 129 -16.35 2.20 -7.26
C LEU A 129 -15.15 2.67 -8.11
N PRO A 130 -15.33 2.77 -9.45
CA PRO A 130 -14.31 3.31 -10.35
C PRO A 130 -13.94 4.75 -9.99
N MET A 131 -12.74 5.18 -10.39
CA MET A 131 -12.31 6.56 -10.22
C MET A 131 -13.30 7.53 -10.93
N ASP A 132 -13.48 8.70 -10.32
CA ASP A 132 -14.35 9.78 -10.82
C ASP A 132 -15.83 9.41 -10.97
N THR A 133 -16.29 8.36 -10.28
CA THR A 133 -17.72 8.02 -10.17
C THR A 133 -18.17 8.09 -8.71
N TYR A 134 -19.49 8.23 -8.51
CA TYR A 134 -20.14 8.18 -7.19
C TYR A 134 -21.14 7.03 -7.08
N HIS A 135 -21.19 6.16 -8.10
CA HIS A 135 -22.12 5.03 -8.14
C HIS A 135 -21.43 3.76 -7.65
N ILE A 136 -21.78 3.34 -6.45
CA ILE A 136 -21.32 2.07 -5.87
C ILE A 136 -22.13 0.94 -6.51
N LYS A 137 -21.43 -0.03 -7.11
CA LYS A 137 -22.01 -1.24 -7.68
C LYS A 137 -21.67 -2.42 -6.77
N SER A 138 -22.67 -3.20 -6.35
CA SER A 138 -22.41 -4.43 -5.58
C SER A 138 -21.54 -5.40 -6.39
N ARG A 139 -20.38 -5.76 -5.85
CA ARG A 139 -19.42 -6.68 -6.45
C ARG A 139 -18.72 -7.50 -5.37
N PRO A 140 -18.32 -8.74 -5.68
CA PRO A 140 -17.42 -9.48 -4.80
C PRO A 140 -16.10 -8.74 -4.60
N LEU A 141 -15.59 -8.78 -3.36
CA LEU A 141 -14.30 -8.22 -3.01
C LEU A 141 -13.40 -9.32 -2.48
N GLU A 142 -12.16 -9.32 -2.94
CA GLU A 142 -11.13 -10.22 -2.43
C GLU A 142 -9.89 -9.45 -2.02
N MET A 143 -9.34 -9.80 -0.86
CA MET A 143 -7.98 -9.44 -0.48
C MET A 143 -7.12 -10.69 -0.54
N ARG A 144 -6.07 -10.65 -1.36
CA ARG A 144 -5.13 -11.76 -1.55
C ARG A 144 -3.77 -11.33 -1.04
N VAL A 145 -3.18 -12.15 -0.18
CA VAL A 145 -1.89 -11.88 0.46
C VAL A 145 -0.87 -12.87 -0.04
N GLY A 146 0.25 -12.38 -0.53
CA GLY A 146 1.37 -13.20 -0.99
C GLY A 146 2.43 -13.40 0.08
N ASP A 147 3.44 -14.19 -0.27
CA ASP A 147 4.56 -14.48 0.62
C ASP A 147 5.43 -13.24 0.84
N PRO A 148 5.98 -13.04 2.06
CA PRO A 148 6.88 -11.94 2.34
C PRO A 148 8.13 -11.96 1.47
N ILE A 149 8.48 -10.82 0.93
CA ILE A 149 9.72 -10.59 0.16
C ILE A 149 10.73 -9.94 1.07
N SER A 150 11.81 -10.66 1.37
CA SER A 150 12.82 -10.18 2.31
C SER A 150 13.60 -8.99 1.77
N THR A 151 13.85 -8.02 2.65
CA THR A 151 14.73 -6.88 2.40
C THR A 151 16.05 -6.99 3.15
N ALA A 152 16.29 -8.11 3.85
CA ALA A 152 17.52 -8.31 4.64
C ALA A 152 18.77 -8.20 3.77
N GLY A 153 19.70 -7.34 4.17
CA GLY A 153 20.95 -7.07 3.45
C GLY A 153 20.80 -6.21 2.18
N LEU A 154 19.58 -5.86 1.78
CA LEU A 154 19.36 -4.98 0.63
C LEU A 154 19.72 -3.53 0.96
N THR A 155 20.13 -2.81 -0.09
CA THR A 155 20.51 -1.40 -0.04
C THR A 155 19.59 -0.56 -0.92
N LEU A 156 19.70 0.76 -0.84
CA LEU A 156 18.89 1.64 -1.69
C LEU A 156 19.19 1.50 -3.20
N ARG A 157 20.27 0.83 -3.58
CA ARG A 157 20.59 0.52 -4.98
C ARG A 157 19.69 -0.58 -5.54
N ASP A 158 19.10 -1.37 -4.65
CA ASP A 158 18.26 -2.53 -5.01
C ASP A 158 16.79 -2.14 -5.19
N MET A 159 16.41 -0.85 -5.01
CA MET A 159 15.02 -0.40 -5.04
C MET A 159 14.28 -0.77 -6.34
N GLU A 160 14.92 -0.64 -7.51
CA GLU A 160 14.32 -1.00 -8.80
C GLU A 160 14.07 -2.51 -8.90
N ALA A 161 15.02 -3.34 -8.50
CA ALA A 161 14.86 -4.78 -8.51
C ALA A 161 13.76 -5.24 -7.54
N VAL A 162 13.71 -4.64 -6.35
CA VAL A 162 12.63 -4.88 -5.38
C VAL A 162 11.28 -4.47 -5.94
N SER A 163 11.20 -3.28 -6.57
CA SER A 163 9.99 -2.78 -7.19
C SER A 163 9.44 -3.75 -8.23
N GLY A 164 10.29 -4.22 -9.15
CA GLY A 164 9.88 -5.20 -10.17
C GLY A 164 9.41 -6.53 -9.59
N LYS A 165 10.11 -7.03 -8.55
CA LYS A 165 9.73 -8.27 -7.88
C LYS A 165 8.39 -8.16 -7.17
N VAL A 166 8.16 -7.06 -6.44
CA VAL A 166 6.90 -6.83 -5.70
C VAL A 166 5.76 -6.56 -6.67
N HIS A 167 5.99 -5.78 -7.74
CA HIS A 167 5.00 -5.52 -8.78
C HIS A 167 4.49 -6.83 -9.38
N LYS A 168 5.41 -7.69 -9.83
CA LYS A 168 5.03 -9.00 -10.38
C LYS A 168 4.24 -9.83 -9.38
N ALA A 169 4.64 -9.87 -8.12
CA ALA A 169 3.92 -10.62 -7.10
C ALA A 169 2.49 -10.09 -6.88
N VAL A 170 2.28 -8.76 -6.90
CA VAL A 170 0.95 -8.16 -6.79
C VAL A 170 0.13 -8.43 -8.05
N GLU A 171 0.72 -8.37 -9.25
CA GLU A 171 0.03 -8.74 -10.50
C GLU A 171 -0.41 -10.20 -10.49
N ASP A 172 0.48 -11.13 -10.12
CA ASP A 172 0.17 -12.56 -10.05
C ASP A 172 -1.00 -12.84 -9.09
N LEU A 173 -1.08 -12.10 -7.96
CA LEU A 173 -2.20 -12.17 -7.04
C LEU A 173 -3.49 -11.55 -7.61
N TYR A 174 -3.38 -10.39 -8.24
CA TYR A 174 -4.53 -9.61 -8.72
C TYR A 174 -5.25 -10.34 -9.86
N TYR A 175 -4.49 -10.86 -10.83
CA TYR A 175 -5.03 -11.56 -12.00
C TYR A 175 -5.25 -13.06 -11.79
N ALA A 176 -4.95 -13.60 -10.60
CA ALA A 176 -5.27 -14.98 -10.28
C ALA A 176 -6.79 -15.23 -10.36
N PRO A 177 -7.25 -16.41 -10.83
CA PRO A 177 -8.67 -16.76 -10.82
C PRO A 177 -9.27 -16.66 -9.41
N GLY A 178 -10.47 -16.06 -9.29
CA GLY A 178 -11.14 -15.90 -8.00
C GLY A 178 -12.57 -15.37 -8.14
N LEU A 179 -13.21 -15.09 -7.01
CA LEU A 179 -14.61 -14.62 -6.96
C LEU A 179 -14.83 -13.28 -7.67
N ALA A 180 -13.84 -12.39 -7.67
CA ALA A 180 -13.94 -11.08 -8.30
C ALA A 180 -13.81 -11.14 -9.83
N SER A 181 -13.39 -12.25 -10.39
CA SER A 181 -13.26 -12.48 -11.84
C SER A 181 -14.46 -13.23 -12.45
N ALA A 182 -15.46 -13.54 -11.67
CA ALA A 182 -16.75 -14.10 -12.09
C ALA A 182 -17.84 -13.02 -12.08
#